data_8af9499fe507c5d72f1ee2c8aad14157
#
_entry.id   8af9499fe507c5d72f1ee2c8aad14157
#
_cell.length_a   1.000
_cell.length_b   1.000
_cell.length_c   1.000
_cell.angle_alpha   90.00
_cell.angle_beta   90.00
_cell.angle_gamma   90.00
#
_symmetry.space_group_name_H-M   'P 1'
#
loop_
_entity.id
_entity.type
_entity.pdbx_description
1 polymer ?
#
loop_
_entity_poly.entity_id
_entity_poly.type
_entity_poly.pdbx_seq_one_letter_code
_entity_poly.pdbx_strand_id
1 'polypeptide(L)'
;MKELKGIKIGKYYIEKPIVQGGMGVGVSWDQLAGNVSKNGGLGTISGICTGYYDNLKYCTKVVNGRPVGADALNSREAMIELFKNARKICGDKPLACNILHALTDYSKIVEYALEAGANIIVTGAGLPL
;
A
#
# COMPACT_ATOMS: atom_id res chain seq x y z
N MET A 1 0.13 20.10 26.84
CA MET A 1 0.07 19.84 25.38
C MET A 1 -1.35 19.43 25.02
N LYS A 2 -2.00 20.08 24.05
CA LYS A 2 -3.33 19.62 23.61
C LYS A 2 -3.16 18.24 22.97
N GLU A 3 -3.85 17.26 23.49
CA GLU A 3 -3.90 15.92 22.89
C GLU A 3 -4.53 16.02 21.49
N LEU A 4 -3.84 15.52 20.48
CA LEU A 4 -4.37 15.47 19.12
C LEU A 4 -5.50 14.45 19.07
N LYS A 5 -6.70 14.89 18.71
CA LYS A 5 -7.83 13.98 18.52
C LYS A 5 -7.64 13.14 17.27
N GLY A 6 -7.95 11.86 17.36
CA GLY A 6 -7.98 10.96 16.21
C GLY A 6 -8.96 11.43 15.12
N ILE A 7 -8.84 10.86 13.96
CA ILE A 7 -9.69 11.16 12.79
C ILE A 7 -10.48 9.93 12.35
N LYS A 8 -11.66 10.16 11.80
CA LYS A 8 -12.49 9.11 11.21
C LYS A 8 -12.47 9.22 9.69
N ILE A 9 -12.14 8.14 9.01
CA ILE A 9 -12.17 8.04 7.56
C ILE A 9 -13.12 6.89 7.20
N GLY A 10 -14.29 7.22 6.66
CA GLY A 10 -15.37 6.26 6.48
C GLY A 10 -15.74 5.61 7.82
N LYS A 11 -15.68 4.29 7.89
CA LYS A 11 -15.93 3.52 9.12
C LYS A 11 -14.70 3.31 9.99
N TYR A 12 -13.52 3.71 9.52
CA TYR A 12 -12.24 3.47 10.20
C TYR A 12 -11.84 4.65 11.08
N TYR A 13 -11.36 4.36 12.29
CA TYR A 13 -10.85 5.35 13.23
C TYR A 13 -9.33 5.26 13.31
N ILE A 14 -8.67 6.39 13.09
CA ILE A 14 -7.22 6.56 13.19
C ILE A 14 -6.94 7.30 14.49
N GLU A 15 -6.32 6.62 15.43
CA GLU A 15 -6.12 7.12 16.81
C GLU A 15 -5.28 8.41 16.84
N LYS A 16 -4.24 8.46 16.03
CA LYS A 16 -3.40 9.65 15.86
C LYS A 16 -3.65 10.22 14.46
N PRO A 17 -3.90 11.52 14.30
CA PRO A 17 -4.22 12.14 13.01
C PRO A 17 -2.96 12.26 12.12
N ILE A 18 -2.30 11.14 11.89
CA ILE A 18 -1.09 11.00 11.08
C ILE A 18 -1.37 10.01 9.97
N VAL A 19 -1.25 10.46 8.74
CA VAL A 19 -1.38 9.63 7.53
C VAL A 19 -0.01 9.55 6.88
N GLN A 20 0.53 8.35 6.79
CA GLN A 20 1.80 8.13 6.11
C GLN A 20 1.61 8.28 4.60
N GLY A 21 2.51 9.01 3.93
CA GLY A 21 2.56 9.07 2.47
C GLY A 21 3.04 7.75 1.87
N GLY A 22 2.47 7.35 0.75
CA GLY A 22 2.92 6.18 0.00
C GLY A 22 4.16 6.49 -0.83
N MET A 23 5.32 6.17 -0.33
CA MET A 23 6.60 6.37 -1.03
C MET A 23 7.03 5.08 -1.73
N GLY A 24 7.09 5.10 -3.04
CA GLY A 24 7.65 4.03 -3.86
C GLY A 24 9.14 4.31 -4.20
N VAL A 25 9.97 3.38 -4.59
CA VAL A 25 9.73 1.93 -4.62
C VAL A 25 10.42 1.33 -3.40
N GLY A 26 9.73 0.45 -2.69
CA GLY A 26 10.34 -0.29 -1.56
C GLY A 26 10.42 0.45 -0.23
N VAL A 27 10.06 1.73 -0.16
CA VAL A 27 10.12 2.52 1.09
C VAL A 27 8.85 2.28 1.92
N SER A 28 7.68 2.59 1.35
CA SER A 28 6.40 2.40 2.03
C SER A 28 5.81 1.03 1.71
N TRP A 29 6.41 -0.01 2.26
CA TRP A 29 5.91 -1.38 2.18
C TRP A 29 5.48 -1.89 3.56
N ASP A 30 5.45 -3.20 3.73
CA ASP A 30 4.91 -3.90 4.90
C ASP A 30 5.49 -3.43 6.23
N GLN A 31 6.81 -3.27 6.32
CA GLN A 31 7.49 -2.90 7.56
C GLN A 31 7.09 -1.49 8.01
N LEU A 32 7.21 -0.50 7.14
CA LEU A 32 6.89 0.88 7.49
C LEU A 32 5.40 1.05 7.74
N ALA A 33 4.56 0.63 6.80
CA ALA A 33 3.12 0.78 6.92
C ALA A 33 2.55 0.03 8.12
N GLY A 34 3.01 -1.21 8.35
CA GLY A 34 2.61 -2.00 9.50
C GLY A 34 2.95 -1.35 10.83
N ASN A 35 4.15 -0.81 10.96
CA ASN A 35 4.57 -0.14 12.20
C ASN A 35 3.88 1.20 12.42
N VAL A 36 3.59 1.97 11.37
CA VAL A 36 2.82 3.21 11.49
C VAL A 36 1.41 2.90 12.00
N SER A 37 0.72 1.93 11.41
CA SER A 37 -0.62 1.52 11.85
C SER A 37 -0.62 0.93 13.25
N LYS A 38 0.38 0.09 13.59
CA LYS A 38 0.55 -0.44 14.95
C LYS A 38 0.61 0.66 16.01
N ASN A 39 1.25 1.78 15.69
CA ASN A 39 1.42 2.91 16.59
C ASN A 39 0.29 3.97 16.52
N GLY A 40 -0.81 3.66 15.86
CA GLY A 40 -2.05 4.44 15.87
C GLY A 40 -2.20 5.45 14.73
N GLY A 41 -1.24 5.57 13.83
CA GLY A 41 -1.37 6.32 12.57
C GLY A 41 -2.08 5.50 11.49
N LEU A 42 -2.22 6.06 10.30
CA LEU A 42 -2.63 5.32 9.10
C LEU A 42 -1.39 4.94 8.30
N GLY A 43 -0.97 3.69 8.38
CA GLY A 43 0.09 3.13 7.56
C GLY A 43 -0.40 2.94 6.11
N THR A 44 0.42 3.39 5.16
CA THR A 44 0.05 3.39 3.75
C THR A 44 1.08 2.62 2.94
N ILE A 45 0.64 1.54 2.30
CA ILE A 45 1.47 0.76 1.37
C ILE A 45 1.47 1.46 0.01
N SER A 46 2.65 1.62 -0.58
CA SER A 46 2.77 2.12 -1.95
C SER A 46 2.40 1.02 -2.94
N GLY A 47 1.37 1.24 -3.74
CA GLY A 47 0.88 0.30 -4.75
C GLY A 47 1.69 0.30 -6.04
N ILE A 48 2.75 1.12 -6.15
CA ILE A 48 3.56 1.19 -7.36
C ILE A 48 4.74 0.23 -7.31
N CYS A 49 5.02 -0.42 -8.43
CA CYS A 49 6.17 -1.31 -8.63
C CYS A 49 6.26 -2.45 -7.60
N THR A 50 5.13 -2.98 -7.16
CA THR A 50 5.08 -4.10 -6.22
C THR A 50 5.79 -5.36 -6.74
N GLY A 51 5.96 -5.48 -8.05
CA GLY A 51 6.77 -6.54 -8.65
C GLY A 51 8.24 -6.59 -8.19
N TYR A 52 8.77 -5.47 -7.67
CA TYR A 52 10.11 -5.43 -7.08
C TYR A 52 10.20 -6.01 -5.66
N TYR A 53 9.06 -6.32 -5.05
CA TYR A 53 9.02 -6.85 -3.70
C TYR A 53 9.74 -8.21 -3.60
N ASP A 54 10.41 -8.43 -2.49
CA ASP A 54 11.10 -9.67 -2.15
C ASP A 54 12.04 -10.17 -3.27
N ASN A 55 12.96 -9.29 -3.71
CA ASN A 55 13.96 -9.60 -4.74
C ASN A 55 13.37 -10.16 -6.05
N LEU A 56 12.28 -9.57 -6.50
CA LEU A 56 11.60 -9.93 -7.76
C LEU A 56 10.94 -11.32 -7.76
N LYS A 57 10.75 -11.91 -6.60
CA LYS A 57 10.15 -13.24 -6.45
C LYS A 57 8.79 -13.38 -7.15
N TYR A 58 8.02 -12.29 -7.21
CA TYR A 58 6.69 -12.26 -7.78
C TYR A 58 6.64 -11.79 -9.23
N CYS A 59 7.79 -11.62 -9.87
CA CYS A 59 7.86 -11.24 -11.28
C CYS A 59 7.92 -12.48 -12.16
N THR A 60 7.06 -12.56 -13.17
CA THR A 60 7.03 -13.66 -14.13
C THR A 60 8.16 -13.59 -15.16
N LYS A 61 8.66 -12.40 -15.42
CA LYS A 61 9.75 -12.19 -16.39
C LYS A 61 10.74 -11.15 -15.88
N VAL A 62 12.00 -11.54 -15.83
CA VAL A 62 13.12 -10.66 -15.43
C VAL A 62 14.19 -10.69 -16.54
N VAL A 63 14.62 -9.53 -17.00
CA VAL A 63 15.69 -9.36 -17.99
C VAL A 63 16.73 -8.40 -17.44
N ASN A 64 18.00 -8.84 -17.41
CA ASN A 64 19.11 -8.06 -16.84
C ASN A 64 18.83 -7.51 -15.44
N GLY A 65 18.23 -8.33 -14.56
CA GLY A 65 17.89 -7.96 -13.19
C GLY A 65 16.74 -6.96 -13.04
N ARG A 66 16.00 -6.70 -14.13
CA ARG A 66 14.82 -5.81 -14.11
C ARG A 66 13.56 -6.59 -14.48
N PRO A 67 12.47 -6.38 -13.74
CA PRO A 67 11.19 -6.95 -14.12
C PRO A 67 10.70 -6.36 -15.44
N VAL A 68 10.10 -7.18 -16.29
CA VAL A 68 9.61 -6.80 -17.62
C VAL A 68 8.21 -7.34 -17.82
N GLY A 69 7.34 -6.56 -18.42
CA GLY A 69 5.96 -6.95 -18.69
C GLY A 69 4.97 -6.36 -17.68
N ALA A 70 3.75 -6.85 -17.69
CA ALA A 70 2.67 -6.33 -16.86
C ALA A 70 2.97 -6.40 -15.35
N ASP A 71 3.69 -7.43 -14.92
CA ASP A 71 4.02 -7.66 -13.51
C ASP A 71 5.16 -6.76 -13.00
N ALA A 72 5.87 -6.08 -13.90
CA ALA A 72 6.97 -5.19 -13.55
C ALA A 72 6.53 -4.05 -12.64
N LEU A 73 5.36 -3.51 -12.92
CA LEU A 73 4.82 -2.37 -12.19
C LEU A 73 3.88 -2.80 -11.06
N ASN A 74 3.12 -3.89 -11.27
CA ASN A 74 2.02 -4.25 -10.37
C ASN A 74 1.82 -5.76 -10.31
N SER A 75 2.37 -6.38 -9.29
CA SER A 75 2.13 -7.80 -9.01
C SER A 75 1.00 -7.95 -7.99
N ARG A 76 -0.06 -8.66 -8.36
CA ARG A 76 -1.17 -9.02 -7.47
C ARG A 76 -0.68 -9.83 -6.26
N GLU A 77 0.14 -10.83 -6.52
CA GLU A 77 0.67 -11.73 -5.49
C GLU A 77 1.57 -10.98 -4.51
N ALA A 78 2.41 -10.07 -5.01
CA ALA A 78 3.24 -9.21 -4.17
C ALA A 78 2.39 -8.27 -3.31
N MET A 79 1.31 -7.70 -3.85
CA MET A 79 0.38 -6.86 -3.09
C MET A 79 -0.26 -7.63 -1.93
N ILE A 80 -0.73 -8.84 -2.20
CA ILE A 80 -1.32 -9.71 -1.16
C ILE A 80 -0.29 -10.02 -0.06
N GLU A 81 0.93 -10.36 -0.43
CA GLU A 81 1.97 -10.69 0.56
C GLU A 81 2.40 -9.46 1.36
N LEU A 82 2.51 -8.29 0.74
CA LEU A 82 2.78 -7.01 1.42
C LEU A 82 1.74 -6.72 2.52
N PHE A 83 0.46 -6.81 2.19
CA PHE A 83 -0.60 -6.60 3.18
C PHE A 83 -0.62 -7.68 4.25
N LYS A 84 -0.42 -8.93 3.89
CA LYS A 84 -0.33 -10.04 4.85
C LYS A 84 0.81 -9.83 5.85
N ASN A 85 1.98 -9.39 5.40
CA ASN A 85 3.11 -9.12 6.28
C ASN A 85 2.88 -7.87 7.14
N ALA A 86 2.31 -6.80 6.60
CA ALA A 86 1.92 -5.63 7.38
C ALA A 86 0.88 -5.99 8.47
N ARG A 87 -0.09 -6.86 8.17
CA ARG A 87 -1.08 -7.38 9.12
C ARG A 87 -0.47 -8.15 10.28
N LYS A 88 0.61 -8.90 10.07
CA LYS A 88 1.36 -9.56 11.16
C LYS A 88 1.91 -8.55 12.17
N ILE A 89 2.21 -7.32 11.72
CA ILE A 89 2.75 -6.25 12.56
C ILE A 89 1.64 -5.48 13.27
N CYS A 90 0.59 -5.05 12.53
CA CYS A 90 -0.42 -4.13 13.04
C CYS A 90 -1.76 -4.77 13.42
N GLY A 91 -1.96 -6.06 13.14
CA GLY A 91 -3.24 -6.74 13.40
C GLY A 91 -4.39 -6.09 12.61
N ASP A 92 -5.49 -5.78 13.30
CA ASP A 92 -6.71 -5.24 12.70
C ASP A 92 -6.70 -3.70 12.54
N LYS A 93 -5.59 -3.05 12.84
CA LYS A 93 -5.46 -1.60 12.64
C LYS A 93 -5.62 -1.22 11.15
N PRO A 94 -6.23 -0.06 10.83
CA PRO A 94 -6.42 0.35 9.44
C PRO A 94 -5.11 0.43 8.66
N LEU A 95 -5.13 -0.07 7.42
CA LEU A 95 -4.06 0.05 6.43
C LEU A 95 -4.62 0.66 5.15
N ALA A 96 -3.87 1.56 4.56
CA ALA A 96 -4.17 2.15 3.26
C ALA A 96 -3.25 1.61 2.16
N CYS A 97 -3.70 1.78 0.91
CA CYS A 97 -2.87 1.64 -0.28
C CYS A 97 -2.87 2.95 -1.07
N ASN A 98 -1.70 3.48 -1.40
CA ASN A 98 -1.57 4.65 -2.26
C ASN A 98 -1.36 4.22 -3.71
N ILE A 99 -2.24 4.66 -4.59
CA ILE A 99 -2.26 4.26 -6.01
C ILE A 99 -2.32 5.52 -6.88
N LEU A 100 -1.46 5.56 -7.90
CA LEU A 100 -1.42 6.68 -8.84
C LEU A 100 -2.52 6.52 -9.89
N HIS A 101 -3.45 7.48 -9.96
CA HIS A 101 -4.55 7.46 -10.93
C HIS A 101 -4.06 7.51 -12.39
N ALA A 102 -2.91 8.14 -12.63
CA ALA A 102 -2.32 8.25 -13.99
C ALA A 102 -1.81 6.92 -14.57
N LEU A 103 -1.78 5.84 -13.77
CA LEU A 103 -1.39 4.52 -14.28
C LEU A 103 -2.49 3.92 -15.17
N THR A 104 -2.09 3.34 -16.29
CA THR A 104 -3.02 2.65 -17.22
C THR A 104 -3.79 1.53 -16.54
N ASP A 105 -3.18 0.88 -15.55
CA ASP A 105 -3.75 -0.26 -14.81
C ASP A 105 -4.37 0.15 -13.47
N TYR A 106 -4.71 1.44 -13.28
CA TYR A 106 -5.22 1.96 -12.01
C TYR A 106 -6.34 1.11 -11.41
N SER A 107 -7.38 0.80 -12.18
CA SER A 107 -8.53 0.02 -11.69
C SER A 107 -8.12 -1.38 -11.21
N LYS A 108 -7.21 -2.03 -11.94
CA LYS A 108 -6.66 -3.34 -11.57
C LYS A 108 -5.88 -3.28 -10.26
N ILE A 109 -5.06 -2.24 -10.08
CA ILE A 109 -4.27 -2.09 -8.86
C ILE A 109 -5.18 -1.84 -7.67
N VAL A 110 -6.27 -1.07 -7.85
CA VAL A 110 -7.30 -0.87 -6.83
C VAL A 110 -7.94 -2.21 -6.44
N GLU A 111 -8.31 -3.04 -7.42
CA GLU A 111 -8.85 -4.39 -7.15
C GLU A 111 -7.87 -5.25 -6.35
N TYR A 112 -6.59 -5.27 -6.74
CA TYR A 112 -5.55 -6.01 -6.03
C TYR A 112 -5.37 -5.53 -4.58
N ALA A 113 -5.39 -4.21 -4.37
CA ALA A 113 -5.27 -3.63 -3.03
C ALA A 113 -6.46 -3.98 -2.14
N LEU A 114 -7.67 -3.91 -2.67
CA LEU A 114 -8.90 -4.29 -1.95
C LEU A 114 -8.90 -5.79 -1.62
N GLU A 115 -8.53 -6.63 -2.57
CA GLU A 115 -8.40 -8.08 -2.35
C GLU A 115 -7.33 -8.41 -1.31
N ALA A 116 -6.22 -7.67 -1.32
CA ALA A 116 -5.16 -7.80 -0.32
C ALA A 116 -5.57 -7.35 1.09
N GLY A 117 -6.70 -6.65 1.22
CA GLY A 117 -7.23 -6.21 2.50
C GLY A 117 -6.93 -4.75 2.86
N ALA A 118 -6.71 -3.88 1.87
CA ALA A 118 -6.66 -2.44 2.08
C ALA A 118 -8.01 -1.93 2.62
N ASN A 119 -7.96 -1.14 3.68
CA ASN A 119 -9.14 -0.53 4.27
C ASN A 119 -9.48 0.82 3.61
N ILE A 120 -8.46 1.51 3.12
CA ILE A 120 -8.54 2.85 2.55
C ILE A 120 -7.68 2.90 1.29
N ILE A 121 -8.20 3.50 0.23
CA ILE A 121 -7.43 3.81 -0.98
C ILE A 121 -7.10 5.29 -0.98
N VAL A 122 -5.82 5.61 -1.15
CA VAL A 122 -5.32 6.97 -1.32
C VAL A 122 -4.94 7.14 -2.79
N THR A 123 -5.66 7.99 -3.49
CA THR A 123 -5.42 8.23 -4.91
C THR A 123 -4.66 9.54 -5.11
N GLY A 124 -3.58 9.47 -5.84
CA GLY A 124 -2.77 10.63 -6.23
C GLY A 124 -2.54 10.69 -7.74
N ALA A 125 -1.88 11.74 -8.21
CA ALA A 125 -1.56 11.97 -9.62
C ALA A 125 -2.79 11.93 -10.55
N GLY A 126 -3.88 12.57 -10.14
CA GLY A 126 -5.15 12.67 -10.85
C GLY A 126 -6.34 12.58 -9.92
N LEU A 127 -7.52 12.95 -10.43
CA LEU A 127 -8.78 12.80 -9.71
C LEU A 127 -9.42 11.47 -10.12
N PRO A 128 -9.84 10.63 -9.17
CA PRO A 128 -10.61 9.44 -9.46
C PRO A 128 -12.03 9.89 -9.85
N LEU A 129 -12.36 9.73 -11.11
CA LEU A 129 -13.68 10.01 -11.68
C LEU A 129 -14.51 8.73 -11.69
#